data_baad46d59fb058b37845061e898a70ce
#
_entry.id   baad46d59fb058b37845061e898a70ce
#
_cell.length_a   1.000
_cell.length_b   1.000
_cell.length_c   1.000
_cell.angle_alpha   90.00
_cell.angle_beta   90.00
_cell.angle_gamma   90.00
#
_symmetry.space_group_name_H-M   'P 1'
#
loop_
_entity.id
_entity.type
_entity.pdbx_description
1 polymer ?
#
loop_
_entity_poly.entity_id
_entity_poly.type
_entity_poly.pdbx_seq_one_letter_code
_entity_poly.pdbx_strand_id
1 'polypeptide(L)'
;MKKISILSLIMSLFVSTFLIANEVNVFSARHYDSDIQLYEKFTAKTGIKVNIVSGKSQALEKRIIEEGADSKADLYITADAGRLGSFEAKGMLQSGLNSDVIKAAVPENFRTAQWVGIAKRARIVYFSPERVTGAELVGLTYESLADPKWKGRIVIRKSNNIYNQSLVASLIKNNGKKVTAEWAKGLVANMARDSKGNDRAQILAVAAGEADIAVANTYYLALMLSGKKGPEQQAAAKKVKPFFPNQDGRGTHMNISGAGLVKGAPNKANAIKLVEFLLSNEAQEHIVNNTFEYPMIAGISPHPLVVNMGLDFKQDLKTKVVNYGKKQADALEVMTGAGWK
;
A
#
# COMPACT_ATOMS: atom_id res chain seq x y z
N MET A 1 -52.36 -35.65 -62.20
CA MET A 1 -52.13 -34.36 -61.49
C MET A 1 -51.51 -34.67 -60.12
N LYS A 2 -50.19 -34.54 -60.00
CA LYS A 2 -49.47 -34.81 -58.76
C LYS A 2 -49.31 -33.48 -58.01
N LYS A 3 -49.84 -33.41 -56.79
CA LYS A 3 -49.64 -32.25 -55.87
C LYS A 3 -48.30 -32.41 -55.18
N ILE A 4 -47.38 -31.45 -55.38
CA ILE A 4 -46.13 -31.34 -54.68
C ILE A 4 -46.37 -30.46 -53.45
N SER A 5 -46.27 -31.05 -52.25
CA SER A 5 -46.31 -30.32 -51.00
C SER A 5 -44.88 -29.81 -50.67
N ILE A 6 -44.67 -28.48 -50.65
CA ILE A 6 -43.44 -27.84 -50.24
C ILE A 6 -43.51 -27.71 -48.72
N LEU A 7 -42.66 -28.47 -48.01
CA LEU A 7 -42.49 -28.40 -46.58
C LEU A 7 -41.38 -27.33 -46.26
N SER A 8 -41.80 -26.14 -45.85
CA SER A 8 -40.85 -25.07 -45.46
C SER A 8 -40.28 -25.40 -44.12
N LEU A 9 -38.98 -25.76 -44.07
CA LEU A 9 -38.20 -25.96 -42.88
C LEU A 9 -37.73 -24.60 -42.36
N ILE A 10 -38.41 -24.05 -41.34
CA ILE A 10 -37.94 -22.83 -40.61
C ILE A 10 -36.85 -23.26 -39.64
N MET A 11 -35.60 -23.01 -40.03
CA MET A 11 -34.44 -23.21 -39.19
C MET A 11 -34.29 -21.99 -38.26
N SER A 12 -34.81 -22.08 -37.03
CA SER A 12 -34.64 -21.07 -35.98
C SER A 12 -33.18 -21.05 -35.53
N LEU A 13 -32.42 -20.04 -35.95
CA LEU A 13 -31.10 -19.76 -35.37
C LEU A 13 -31.29 -19.29 -33.92
N PHE A 14 -31.06 -20.18 -32.97
CA PHE A 14 -30.83 -19.82 -31.60
C PHE A 14 -29.47 -19.13 -31.50
N VAL A 15 -29.44 -17.81 -31.60
CA VAL A 15 -28.29 -17.00 -31.18
C VAL A 15 -28.25 -17.06 -29.67
N SER A 16 -27.45 -17.99 -29.13
CA SER A 16 -27.11 -18.00 -27.71
C SER A 16 -26.26 -16.75 -27.42
N THR A 17 -26.90 -15.66 -27.01
CA THR A 17 -26.20 -14.54 -26.39
C THR A 17 -25.62 -15.07 -25.11
N PHE A 18 -24.33 -15.40 -25.12
CA PHE A 18 -23.57 -15.53 -23.90
C PHE A 18 -23.65 -14.17 -23.21
N LEU A 19 -24.48 -14.06 -22.17
CA LEU A 19 -24.42 -12.97 -21.21
C LEU A 19 -23.03 -13.06 -20.56
N ILE A 20 -22.05 -12.35 -21.12
CA ILE A 20 -20.78 -12.12 -20.42
C ILE A 20 -21.18 -11.41 -19.13
N ALA A 21 -20.93 -12.06 -18.00
CA ALA A 21 -21.23 -11.48 -16.71
C ALA A 21 -20.54 -10.11 -16.62
N ASN A 22 -21.33 -9.05 -16.45
CA ASN A 22 -20.77 -7.69 -16.35
C ASN A 22 -20.23 -7.51 -14.94
N GLU A 23 -19.08 -8.10 -14.66
CA GLU A 23 -18.49 -8.17 -13.34
C GLU A 23 -16.97 -7.94 -13.36
N VAL A 24 -16.41 -7.71 -12.19
CA VAL A 24 -14.98 -7.69 -11.93
C VAL A 24 -14.70 -8.36 -10.58
N ASN A 25 -13.70 -9.24 -10.52
CA ASN A 25 -13.33 -10.00 -9.34
C ASN A 25 -12.07 -9.41 -8.69
N VAL A 26 -12.22 -8.85 -7.49
CA VAL A 26 -11.18 -8.16 -6.74
C VAL A 26 -10.69 -9.03 -5.58
N PHE A 27 -9.44 -9.45 -5.63
CA PHE A 27 -8.75 -10.13 -4.52
C PHE A 27 -8.02 -9.06 -3.70
N SER A 28 -8.61 -8.69 -2.54
CA SER A 28 -8.18 -7.53 -1.76
C SER A 28 -7.57 -7.92 -0.42
N ALA A 29 -6.34 -7.46 -0.20
CA ALA A 29 -5.68 -7.45 1.09
C ALA A 29 -5.82 -6.10 1.82
N ARG A 30 -6.60 -5.16 1.29
CA ARG A 30 -7.06 -3.98 2.01
C ARG A 30 -8.28 -4.35 2.84
N HIS A 31 -8.31 -3.88 4.08
CA HIS A 31 -9.33 -4.27 5.06
C HIS A 31 -10.11 -3.02 5.55
N TYR A 32 -10.50 -2.17 4.61
CA TYR A 32 -11.32 -1.00 4.90
C TYR A 32 -12.76 -1.27 4.47
N ASP A 33 -13.70 -1.20 5.40
CA ASP A 33 -15.15 -1.31 5.08
C ASP A 33 -15.57 -0.22 4.10
N SER A 34 -14.90 0.94 4.12
CA SER A 34 -15.10 2.02 3.18
C SER A 34 -14.78 1.67 1.71
N ASP A 35 -13.92 0.68 1.46
CA ASP A 35 -13.64 0.23 0.09
C ASP A 35 -14.88 -0.46 -0.53
N ILE A 36 -15.73 -1.12 0.30
CA ILE A 36 -16.99 -1.73 -0.14
C ILE A 36 -17.93 -0.66 -0.71
N GLN A 37 -18.05 0.48 0.00
CA GLN A 37 -18.88 1.60 -0.46
C GLN A 37 -18.39 2.17 -1.80
N LEU A 38 -17.07 2.18 -2.06
CA LEU A 38 -16.52 2.58 -3.35
C LEU A 38 -16.92 1.61 -4.46
N TYR A 39 -16.88 0.33 -4.19
CA TYR A 39 -17.26 -0.68 -5.17
C TYR A 39 -18.76 -0.67 -5.47
N GLU A 40 -19.59 -0.37 -4.47
CA GLU A 40 -21.03 -0.14 -4.66
C GLU A 40 -21.30 1.08 -5.55
N LYS A 41 -20.58 2.21 -5.32
CA LYS A 41 -20.65 3.40 -6.17
C LYS A 41 -20.22 3.10 -7.61
N PHE A 42 -19.15 2.34 -7.81
CA PHE A 42 -18.73 1.90 -9.14
C PHE A 42 -19.81 1.07 -9.83
N THR A 43 -20.40 0.10 -9.12
CA THR A 43 -21.48 -0.74 -9.65
C THR A 43 -22.70 0.11 -10.02
N ALA A 44 -23.10 1.05 -9.17
CA ALA A 44 -24.25 1.94 -9.46
C ALA A 44 -24.01 2.81 -10.70
N LYS A 45 -22.78 3.25 -10.95
CA LYS A 45 -22.42 4.09 -12.11
C LYS A 45 -22.29 3.30 -13.42
N THR A 46 -21.82 2.07 -13.35
CA THR A 46 -21.39 1.33 -14.55
C THR A 46 -22.22 0.11 -14.86
N GLY A 47 -23.02 -0.37 -13.91
CA GLY A 47 -23.69 -1.66 -13.98
C GLY A 47 -22.74 -2.85 -13.82
N ILE A 48 -21.43 -2.62 -13.60
CA ILE A 48 -20.42 -3.68 -13.42
C ILE A 48 -20.42 -4.11 -11.96
N LYS A 49 -20.75 -5.37 -11.69
CA LYS A 49 -20.74 -5.93 -10.34
C LYS A 49 -19.30 -6.15 -9.86
N VAL A 50 -18.97 -5.72 -8.65
CA VAL A 50 -17.67 -6.02 -8.03
C VAL A 50 -17.82 -7.18 -7.05
N ASN A 51 -17.16 -8.29 -7.34
CA ASN A 51 -17.06 -9.44 -6.45
C ASN A 51 -15.74 -9.34 -5.66
N ILE A 52 -15.82 -9.44 -4.32
CA ILE A 52 -14.66 -9.23 -3.45
C ILE A 52 -14.27 -10.53 -2.78
N VAL A 53 -12.99 -10.89 -2.86
CA VAL A 53 -12.35 -11.93 -2.07
C VAL A 53 -11.34 -11.26 -1.14
N SER A 54 -11.70 -11.13 0.14
CA SER A 54 -10.84 -10.50 1.14
C SER A 54 -9.95 -11.51 1.85
N GLY A 55 -8.70 -11.13 2.15
CA GLY A 55 -7.79 -12.01 2.86
C GLY A 55 -6.42 -11.39 3.14
N LYS A 56 -5.56 -12.15 3.82
CA LYS A 56 -4.15 -11.77 3.98
C LYS A 56 -3.44 -11.86 2.63
N SER A 57 -2.58 -10.88 2.30
CA SER A 57 -1.87 -10.82 1.01
C SER A 57 -1.24 -12.16 0.61
N GLN A 58 -0.52 -12.81 1.53
CA GLN A 58 0.16 -14.08 1.22
C GLN A 58 -0.82 -15.22 0.89
N ALA A 59 -1.98 -15.26 1.55
CA ALA A 59 -3.01 -16.26 1.27
C ALA A 59 -3.66 -16.03 -0.10
N LEU A 60 -3.96 -14.76 -0.44
CA LEU A 60 -4.50 -14.40 -1.75
C LEU A 60 -3.50 -14.65 -2.88
N GLU A 61 -2.23 -14.28 -2.68
CA GLU A 61 -1.15 -14.56 -3.65
C GLU A 61 -1.00 -16.07 -3.89
N LYS A 62 -0.97 -16.86 -2.80
CA LYS A 62 -0.88 -18.32 -2.88
C LYS A 62 -2.06 -18.89 -3.66
N ARG A 63 -3.28 -18.44 -3.33
CA ARG A 63 -4.50 -18.89 -4.00
C ARG A 63 -4.48 -18.60 -5.50
N ILE A 64 -4.12 -17.37 -5.92
CA ILE A 64 -4.02 -17.01 -7.35
C ILE A 64 -2.99 -17.88 -8.06
N ILE A 65 -1.84 -18.17 -7.42
CA ILE A 65 -0.80 -19.03 -8.00
C ILE A 65 -1.29 -20.48 -8.16
N GLU A 66 -1.97 -21.01 -7.14
CA GLU A 66 -2.47 -22.41 -7.14
C GLU A 66 -3.62 -22.60 -8.11
N GLU A 67 -4.53 -21.62 -8.26
CA GLU A 67 -5.61 -21.63 -9.24
C GLU A 67 -5.07 -21.50 -10.68
N GLY A 68 -3.93 -20.84 -10.88
CA GLY A 68 -3.28 -20.71 -12.19
C GLY A 68 -4.19 -20.11 -13.26
N ALA A 69 -4.41 -20.86 -14.35
CA ALA A 69 -5.27 -20.43 -15.47
C ALA A 69 -6.78 -20.40 -15.11
N ASP A 70 -7.19 -21.13 -14.06
CA ASP A 70 -8.58 -21.21 -13.61
C ASP A 70 -8.93 -20.08 -12.62
N SER A 71 -7.94 -19.26 -12.24
CA SER A 71 -8.17 -18.15 -11.32
C SER A 71 -9.20 -17.17 -11.88
N LYS A 72 -10.14 -16.80 -11.02
CA LYS A 72 -11.15 -15.77 -11.34
C LYS A 72 -10.70 -14.37 -10.98
N ALA A 73 -9.50 -14.21 -10.40
CA ALA A 73 -9.00 -12.91 -9.98
C ALA A 73 -8.73 -12.00 -11.19
N ASP A 74 -9.38 -10.84 -11.23
CA ASP A 74 -9.09 -9.79 -12.21
C ASP A 74 -8.07 -8.79 -11.66
N LEU A 75 -8.29 -8.34 -10.41
CA LEU A 75 -7.40 -7.42 -9.70
C LEU A 75 -6.91 -8.02 -8.39
N TYR A 76 -5.62 -7.83 -8.13
CA TYR A 76 -5.02 -8.02 -6.83
C TYR A 76 -4.74 -6.65 -6.19
N ILE A 77 -5.43 -6.33 -5.09
CA ILE A 77 -5.29 -5.05 -4.38
C ILE A 77 -4.57 -5.28 -3.07
N THR A 78 -3.50 -4.53 -2.83
CA THR A 78 -2.70 -4.66 -1.60
C THR A 78 -2.17 -3.31 -1.12
N ALA A 79 -1.77 -3.27 0.13
CA ALA A 79 -1.33 -2.07 0.83
C ALA A 79 0.21 -1.90 0.84
N ASP A 80 0.93 -2.35 -0.19
CA ASP A 80 2.38 -2.17 -0.30
C ASP A 80 2.90 -2.43 -1.71
N ALA A 81 3.72 -1.52 -2.25
CA ALA A 81 4.36 -1.67 -3.56
C ALA A 81 5.33 -2.86 -3.62
N GLY A 82 5.97 -3.21 -2.50
CA GLY A 82 6.86 -4.37 -2.43
C GLY A 82 6.12 -5.68 -2.75
N ARG A 83 4.86 -5.80 -2.32
CA ARG A 83 4.00 -6.94 -2.67
C ARG A 83 3.67 -6.97 -4.15
N LEU A 84 3.24 -5.85 -4.72
CA LEU A 84 2.93 -5.76 -6.15
C LEU A 84 4.16 -6.09 -7.00
N GLY A 85 5.31 -5.48 -6.68
CA GLY A 85 6.54 -5.74 -7.41
C GLY A 85 7.06 -7.18 -7.26
N SER A 86 6.87 -7.81 -6.08
CA SER A 86 7.20 -9.22 -5.89
C SER A 86 6.26 -10.14 -6.69
N PHE A 87 4.96 -9.81 -6.76
CA PHE A 87 3.97 -10.58 -7.51
C PHE A 87 4.16 -10.42 -9.02
N GLU A 88 4.54 -9.21 -9.48
CA GLU A 88 4.99 -8.94 -10.85
C GLU A 88 6.23 -9.77 -11.22
N ALA A 89 7.24 -9.81 -10.34
CA ALA A 89 8.48 -10.57 -10.57
C ALA A 89 8.25 -12.09 -10.69
N LYS A 90 7.18 -12.61 -10.08
CA LYS A 90 6.74 -14.00 -10.23
C LYS A 90 5.96 -14.26 -11.52
N GLY A 91 5.76 -13.23 -12.38
CA GLY A 91 5.01 -13.35 -13.61
C GLY A 91 3.49 -13.53 -13.42
N MET A 92 2.96 -13.13 -12.26
CA MET A 92 1.55 -13.29 -11.89
C MET A 92 0.67 -12.09 -12.25
N LEU A 93 1.28 -11.01 -12.74
CA LEU A 93 0.60 -9.82 -13.25
C LEU A 93 0.80 -9.69 -14.76
N GLN A 94 -0.15 -9.02 -15.44
CA GLN A 94 -0.08 -8.73 -16.87
C GLN A 94 -0.19 -7.24 -17.14
N SER A 95 0.32 -6.82 -18.30
CA SER A 95 0.19 -5.44 -18.77
C SER A 95 -1.25 -5.09 -19.18
N GLY A 96 -1.61 -3.81 -18.97
CA GLY A 96 -2.92 -3.27 -19.31
C GLY A 96 -3.32 -2.04 -18.48
N LEU A 97 -2.65 -1.79 -17.34
CA LEU A 97 -2.91 -0.63 -16.49
C LEU A 97 -2.07 0.59 -16.98
N ASN A 98 -2.24 0.95 -18.23
CA ASN A 98 -1.47 2.00 -18.92
C ASN A 98 -2.32 2.88 -19.84
N SER A 99 -3.63 2.98 -19.59
CA SER A 99 -4.50 3.93 -20.31
C SER A 99 -4.03 5.37 -20.09
N ASP A 100 -4.45 6.29 -20.95
CA ASP A 100 -4.07 7.69 -20.82
C ASP A 100 -4.63 8.32 -19.54
N VAL A 101 -5.82 7.87 -19.09
CA VAL A 101 -6.38 8.25 -17.78
C VAL A 101 -5.43 7.87 -16.64
N ILE A 102 -4.98 6.63 -16.61
CA ILE A 102 -4.05 6.14 -15.58
C ILE A 102 -2.71 6.87 -15.65
N LYS A 103 -2.17 7.07 -16.85
CA LYS A 103 -0.89 7.77 -17.03
C LYS A 103 -0.95 9.23 -16.58
N ALA A 104 -2.05 9.91 -16.84
CA ALA A 104 -2.27 11.29 -16.40
C ALA A 104 -2.47 11.39 -14.89
N ALA A 105 -3.17 10.43 -14.28
CA ALA A 105 -3.52 10.44 -12.87
C ALA A 105 -2.37 10.00 -11.94
N VAL A 106 -1.58 9.00 -12.34
CA VAL A 106 -0.58 8.37 -11.47
C VAL A 106 0.85 8.67 -11.94
N PRO A 107 1.68 9.35 -11.13
CA PRO A 107 3.08 9.58 -11.47
C PRO A 107 3.83 8.28 -11.76
N GLU A 108 4.78 8.31 -12.71
CA GLU A 108 5.55 7.13 -13.17
C GLU A 108 6.21 6.35 -12.03
N ASN A 109 6.59 7.05 -10.96
CA ASN A 109 7.21 6.49 -9.76
C ASN A 109 6.32 5.48 -9.02
N PHE A 110 4.98 5.60 -9.18
CA PHE A 110 3.97 4.83 -8.46
C PHE A 110 3.18 3.88 -9.36
N ARG A 111 3.69 3.57 -10.54
CA ARG A 111 3.05 2.63 -11.49
C ARG A 111 4.05 1.86 -12.34
N THR A 112 3.57 0.74 -12.87
CA THR A 112 4.14 0.03 -14.02
C THR A 112 3.00 -0.20 -15.04
N ALA A 113 3.25 -0.94 -16.11
CA ALA A 113 2.16 -1.36 -17.00
C ALA A 113 1.26 -2.45 -16.38
N GLN A 114 1.68 -3.07 -15.27
CA GLN A 114 1.03 -4.22 -14.64
C GLN A 114 0.30 -3.88 -13.35
N TRP A 115 0.69 -2.81 -12.67
CA TRP A 115 0.06 -2.33 -11.45
C TRP A 115 0.20 -0.82 -11.29
N VAL A 116 -0.72 -0.23 -10.51
CA VAL A 116 -0.75 1.20 -10.22
C VAL A 116 -1.06 1.46 -8.75
N GLY A 117 -0.53 2.57 -8.22
CA GLY A 117 -0.91 3.09 -6.92
C GLY A 117 -2.32 3.67 -6.96
N ILE A 118 -3.09 3.47 -5.89
CA ILE A 118 -4.41 4.05 -5.68
C ILE A 118 -4.47 5.01 -4.48
N ALA A 119 -3.51 4.93 -3.59
CA ALA A 119 -3.29 5.88 -2.49
C ALA A 119 -1.82 5.86 -2.06
N LYS A 120 -1.35 6.93 -1.41
CA LYS A 120 0.04 7.05 -0.93
C LYS A 120 0.10 7.15 0.58
N ARG A 121 1.25 6.79 1.16
CA ARG A 121 1.63 7.06 2.54
C ARG A 121 3.12 7.27 2.66
N ALA A 122 3.51 8.02 3.69
CA ALA A 122 4.89 8.10 4.12
C ALA A 122 5.11 7.17 5.31
N ARG A 123 6.32 6.60 5.44
CA ARG A 123 6.76 5.91 6.63
C ARG A 123 7.70 6.85 7.37
N ILE A 124 7.28 7.35 8.53
CA ILE A 124 7.91 8.46 9.22
C ILE A 124 8.37 8.09 10.64
N VAL A 125 9.06 9.00 11.28
CA VAL A 125 9.39 8.93 12.69
C VAL A 125 8.30 9.63 13.51
N TYR A 126 7.87 9.00 14.60
CA TYR A 126 7.06 9.61 15.65
C TYR A 126 7.93 9.74 16.89
N PHE A 127 7.82 10.85 17.61
CA PHE A 127 8.66 11.13 18.77
C PHE A 127 7.86 11.71 19.92
N SER A 128 8.39 11.55 21.14
CA SER A 128 7.90 12.24 22.33
C SER A 128 8.54 13.63 22.41
N PRO A 129 7.77 14.72 22.36
CA PRO A 129 8.32 16.07 22.49
C PRO A 129 8.86 16.37 23.90
N GLU A 130 8.55 15.55 24.90
CA GLU A 130 9.07 15.66 26.27
C GLU A 130 10.46 15.02 26.42
N ARG A 131 10.83 14.05 25.56
CA ARG A 131 12.08 13.26 25.68
C ARG A 131 13.03 13.39 24.51
N VAL A 132 12.58 13.99 23.41
CA VAL A 132 13.40 14.26 22.21
C VAL A 132 13.39 15.75 21.94
N THR A 133 14.57 16.33 21.92
CA THR A 133 14.76 17.77 21.68
C THR A 133 14.75 18.08 20.19
N GLY A 134 14.43 19.33 19.83
CA GLY A 134 14.53 19.80 18.45
C GLY A 134 15.94 19.62 17.85
N ALA A 135 16.99 19.81 18.66
CA ALA A 135 18.38 19.64 18.25
C ALA A 135 18.70 18.18 17.83
N GLU A 136 18.11 17.18 18.47
CA GLU A 136 18.28 15.77 18.11
C GLU A 136 17.60 15.40 16.80
N LEU A 137 16.61 16.18 16.37
CA LEU A 137 15.84 15.98 15.13
C LEU A 137 16.46 16.69 13.92
N VAL A 138 17.31 17.70 14.15
CA VAL A 138 17.98 18.40 13.03
C VAL A 138 18.77 17.42 12.20
N GLY A 139 18.51 17.37 10.89
CA GLY A 139 19.16 16.47 9.95
C GLY A 139 18.86 14.98 10.16
N LEU A 140 17.84 14.62 10.94
CA LEU A 140 17.49 13.21 11.18
C LEU A 140 17.13 12.48 9.89
N THR A 141 17.81 11.36 9.67
CA THR A 141 17.58 10.45 8.53
C THR A 141 17.21 9.06 9.03
N TYR A 142 16.74 8.18 8.14
CA TYR A 142 16.60 6.76 8.49
C TYR A 142 17.95 6.15 8.84
N GLU A 143 18.99 6.58 8.15
CA GLU A 143 20.36 6.12 8.35
C GLU A 143 20.86 6.45 9.76
N SER A 144 20.60 7.64 10.27
CA SER A 144 20.99 8.08 11.60
C SER A 144 20.22 7.43 12.75
N LEU A 145 19.18 6.62 12.46
CA LEU A 145 18.54 5.80 13.50
C LEU A 145 19.46 4.68 14.01
N ALA A 146 20.54 4.37 13.30
CA ALA A 146 21.58 3.45 13.76
C ALA A 146 22.62 4.11 14.68
N ASP A 147 22.61 5.42 14.86
CA ASP A 147 23.57 6.14 15.70
C ASP A 147 23.41 5.76 17.19
N PRO A 148 24.52 5.56 17.94
CA PRO A 148 24.46 5.14 19.35
C PRO A 148 23.67 6.07 20.28
N LYS A 149 23.45 7.34 19.89
CA LYS A 149 22.60 8.29 20.65
C LYS A 149 21.16 7.82 20.85
N TRP A 150 20.69 6.89 19.99
CA TRP A 150 19.37 6.31 20.06
C TRP A 150 19.28 5.00 20.83
N LYS A 151 20.37 4.56 21.50
CA LYS A 151 20.41 3.28 22.23
C LYS A 151 19.29 3.19 23.28
N GLY A 152 18.47 2.13 23.15
CA GLY A 152 17.33 1.88 24.03
C GLY A 152 16.13 2.83 23.84
N ARG A 153 16.10 3.59 22.72
CA ARG A 153 15.12 4.67 22.52
C ARG A 153 14.17 4.44 21.34
N ILE A 154 14.38 3.38 20.53
CA ILE A 154 13.63 3.14 19.30
C ILE A 154 12.66 1.97 19.48
N VAL A 155 11.44 2.11 18.95
CA VAL A 155 10.52 0.99 18.71
C VAL A 155 10.10 0.95 17.25
N ILE A 156 10.04 -0.26 16.72
CA ILE A 156 9.65 -0.53 15.33
C ILE A 156 9.03 -1.92 15.23
N ARG A 157 8.24 -2.20 14.20
CA ARG A 157 7.58 -3.51 13.97
C ARG A 157 8.59 -4.61 13.64
N LYS A 158 8.10 -5.87 13.69
CA LYS A 158 8.86 -7.07 13.29
C LYS A 158 9.37 -7.02 11.85
N SER A 159 10.46 -7.74 11.58
CA SER A 159 11.10 -7.89 10.27
C SER A 159 10.20 -8.51 9.21
N ASN A 160 9.29 -9.40 9.61
CA ASN A 160 8.33 -10.02 8.70
C ASN A 160 7.23 -9.07 8.20
N ASN A 161 7.20 -7.82 8.68
CA ASN A 161 6.25 -6.83 8.22
C ASN A 161 6.71 -6.20 6.90
N ILE A 162 5.81 -6.20 5.92
CA ILE A 162 6.12 -5.71 4.57
C ILE A 162 6.54 -4.23 4.54
N TYR A 163 6.00 -3.36 5.43
CA TYR A 163 6.36 -1.94 5.44
C TYR A 163 7.82 -1.71 5.85
N ASN A 164 8.34 -2.53 6.79
CA ASN A 164 9.75 -2.52 7.14
C ASN A 164 10.61 -3.08 6.01
N GLN A 165 10.18 -4.18 5.37
CA GLN A 165 10.88 -4.74 4.23
C GLN A 165 10.99 -3.73 3.08
N SER A 166 9.93 -2.97 2.78
CA SER A 166 9.93 -1.92 1.76
C SER A 166 10.85 -0.75 2.14
N LEU A 167 10.88 -0.33 3.41
CA LEU A 167 11.81 0.69 3.87
C LEU A 167 13.27 0.19 3.73
N VAL A 168 13.58 -1.02 4.21
CA VAL A 168 14.93 -1.59 4.10
C VAL A 168 15.32 -1.81 2.64
N ALA A 169 14.38 -2.24 1.77
CA ALA A 169 14.61 -2.35 0.34
C ALA A 169 14.97 -1.00 -0.30
N SER A 170 14.33 0.10 0.14
CA SER A 170 14.69 1.45 -0.31
C SER A 170 16.10 1.85 0.15
N LEU A 171 16.49 1.50 1.38
CA LEU A 171 17.85 1.73 1.90
C LEU A 171 18.88 0.93 1.10
N ILE A 172 18.62 -0.34 0.81
CA ILE A 172 19.49 -1.18 -0.03
C ILE A 172 19.66 -0.56 -1.42
N LYS A 173 18.57 -0.05 -2.01
CA LYS A 173 18.62 0.60 -3.33
C LYS A 173 19.51 1.85 -3.32
N ASN A 174 19.49 2.63 -2.26
CA ASN A 174 20.23 3.89 -2.15
C ASN A 174 21.66 3.71 -1.63
N ASN A 175 21.89 2.83 -0.67
CA ASN A 175 23.13 2.73 0.09
C ASN A 175 23.90 1.41 -0.17
N GLY A 176 23.28 0.45 -0.87
CA GLY A 176 23.83 -0.90 -1.06
C GLY A 176 23.54 -1.85 0.11
N LYS A 177 23.56 -3.16 -0.17
CA LYS A 177 23.18 -4.21 0.80
C LYS A 177 24.11 -4.25 2.02
N LYS A 178 25.44 -4.11 1.82
CA LYS A 178 26.44 -4.17 2.90
C LYS A 178 26.25 -3.04 3.91
N VAL A 179 26.14 -1.80 3.44
CA VAL A 179 25.93 -0.62 4.29
C VAL A 179 24.60 -0.72 5.04
N THR A 180 23.56 -1.18 4.37
CA THR A 180 22.23 -1.37 4.98
C THR A 180 22.25 -2.50 6.03
N ALA A 181 23.08 -3.54 5.86
CA ALA A 181 23.24 -4.57 6.87
C ALA A 181 23.87 -4.05 8.17
N GLU A 182 24.91 -3.21 8.08
CA GLU A 182 25.50 -2.56 9.25
C GLU A 182 24.51 -1.59 9.91
N TRP A 183 23.77 -0.81 9.11
CA TRP A 183 22.69 0.02 9.61
C TRP A 183 21.64 -0.79 10.38
N ALA A 184 21.21 -1.94 9.84
CA ALA A 184 20.21 -2.77 10.50
C ALA A 184 20.68 -3.29 11.86
N LYS A 185 21.97 -3.66 11.99
CA LYS A 185 22.59 -4.02 13.28
C LYS A 185 22.55 -2.87 14.27
N GLY A 186 22.94 -1.65 13.84
CA GLY A 186 22.88 -0.45 14.66
C GLY A 186 21.45 -0.12 15.10
N LEU A 187 20.48 -0.20 14.18
CA LEU A 187 19.08 0.01 14.52
C LEU A 187 18.59 -1.00 15.57
N VAL A 188 18.92 -2.30 15.42
CA VAL A 188 18.54 -3.34 16.38
C VAL A 188 19.16 -3.09 17.74
N ALA A 189 20.44 -2.68 17.79
CA ALA A 189 21.13 -2.32 19.03
C ALA A 189 20.50 -1.10 19.74
N ASN A 190 19.79 -0.26 18.99
CA ASN A 190 19.11 0.94 19.50
C ASN A 190 17.65 0.70 19.90
N MET A 191 17.11 -0.50 19.65
CA MET A 191 15.74 -0.81 20.05
C MET A 191 15.58 -0.85 21.56
N ALA A 192 14.52 -0.23 22.07
CA ALA A 192 14.15 -0.24 23.49
C ALA A 192 13.68 -1.63 23.95
N ARG A 193 13.18 -2.43 23.03
CA ARG A 193 12.67 -3.79 23.27
C ARG A 193 12.61 -4.59 21.96
N ASP A 194 12.42 -5.90 22.08
CA ASP A 194 12.05 -6.76 20.94
C ASP A 194 10.82 -6.22 20.22
N SER A 195 10.79 -6.34 18.90
CA SER A 195 9.71 -5.85 18.07
C SER A 195 8.41 -6.61 18.33
N LYS A 196 7.34 -5.92 18.66
CA LYS A 196 5.99 -6.49 18.89
C LYS A 196 4.90 -5.54 18.41
N GLY A 197 3.75 -6.08 18.06
CA GLY A 197 2.56 -5.31 17.68
C GLY A 197 2.64 -4.66 16.29
N ASN A 198 1.64 -3.85 15.98
CA ASN A 198 1.52 -3.11 14.74
C ASN A 198 2.05 -1.66 14.88
N ASP A 199 1.93 -0.82 13.84
CA ASP A 199 2.41 0.56 13.86
C ASP A 199 1.74 1.40 14.98
N ARG A 200 0.46 1.19 15.28
CA ARG A 200 -0.20 1.85 16.42
C ARG A 200 0.44 1.47 17.74
N ALA A 201 0.80 0.18 17.91
CA ALA A 201 1.48 -0.27 19.11
C ALA A 201 2.85 0.39 19.31
N GLN A 202 3.54 0.77 18.23
CA GLN A 202 4.79 1.54 18.32
C GLN A 202 4.51 2.98 18.78
N ILE A 203 3.47 3.64 18.21
CA ILE A 203 3.06 4.99 18.63
C ILE A 203 2.61 4.99 20.09
N LEU A 204 1.84 3.98 20.52
CA LEU A 204 1.42 3.82 21.93
C LEU A 204 2.61 3.62 22.86
N ALA A 205 3.64 2.87 22.46
CA ALA A 205 4.85 2.66 23.24
C ALA A 205 5.60 3.97 23.49
N VAL A 206 5.69 4.85 22.48
CA VAL A 206 6.27 6.19 22.65
C VAL A 206 5.41 7.03 23.59
N ALA A 207 4.09 7.04 23.42
CA ALA A 207 3.18 7.79 24.28
C ALA A 207 3.21 7.32 25.75
N ALA A 208 3.51 6.04 25.99
CA ALA A 208 3.62 5.43 27.32
C ALA A 208 5.03 5.57 27.94
N GLY A 209 6.02 6.05 27.21
CA GLY A 209 7.40 6.19 27.69
C GLY A 209 8.27 4.92 27.58
N GLU A 210 7.80 3.87 26.87
CA GLU A 210 8.63 2.67 26.61
C GLU A 210 9.82 2.98 25.66
N ALA A 211 9.66 4.01 24.82
CA ALA A 211 10.68 4.48 23.87
C ALA A 211 10.47 5.95 23.57
N ASP A 212 11.46 6.59 22.99
CA ASP A 212 11.40 8.02 22.64
C ASP A 212 10.94 8.26 21.22
N ILE A 213 11.25 7.32 20.31
CA ILE A 213 10.87 7.38 18.90
C ILE A 213 10.32 6.06 18.39
N ALA A 214 9.43 6.16 17.39
CA ALA A 214 8.85 5.04 16.68
C ALA A 214 8.90 5.27 15.16
N VAL A 215 9.06 4.20 14.37
CA VAL A 215 8.91 4.27 12.92
C VAL A 215 7.57 3.64 12.52
N ALA A 216 6.69 4.44 11.92
CA ALA A 216 5.35 4.00 11.53
C ALA A 216 4.82 4.79 10.31
N ASN A 217 3.74 4.29 9.68
CA ASN A 217 3.13 4.98 8.56
C ASN A 217 2.23 6.14 9.03
N THR A 218 2.11 7.18 8.19
CA THR A 218 1.41 8.43 8.51
C THR A 218 -0.04 8.25 8.92
N TYR A 219 -0.80 7.44 8.20
CA TYR A 219 -2.24 7.27 8.45
C TYR A 219 -2.59 6.68 9.82
N TYR A 220 -1.65 6.01 10.50
CA TYR A 220 -1.93 5.43 11.83
C TYR A 220 -2.14 6.48 12.91
N LEU A 221 -1.34 7.56 12.91
CA LEU A 221 -1.54 8.64 13.87
C LEU A 221 -2.87 9.35 13.61
N ALA A 222 -3.18 9.66 12.35
CA ALA A 222 -4.45 10.28 11.97
C ALA A 222 -5.65 9.42 12.38
N LEU A 223 -5.57 8.09 12.17
CA LEU A 223 -6.60 7.14 12.61
C LEU A 223 -6.78 7.14 14.14
N MET A 224 -5.69 7.24 14.91
CA MET A 224 -5.78 7.32 16.37
C MET A 224 -6.37 8.66 16.81
N LEU A 225 -5.92 9.78 16.23
CA LEU A 225 -6.42 11.13 16.51
C LEU A 225 -7.91 11.30 16.17
N SER A 226 -8.42 10.58 15.17
CA SER A 226 -9.85 10.62 14.79
C SER A 226 -10.80 10.06 15.85
N GLY A 227 -10.29 9.37 16.87
CA GLY A 227 -11.10 8.69 17.88
C GLY A 227 -11.71 7.35 17.43
N LYS A 228 -11.59 6.96 16.15
CA LYS A 228 -12.12 5.68 15.62
C LYS A 228 -11.51 4.43 16.31
N LYS A 229 -10.44 4.59 17.09
CA LYS A 229 -9.78 3.53 17.86
C LYS A 229 -9.95 3.64 19.38
N GLY A 230 -10.91 4.46 19.80
CA GLY A 230 -11.26 4.67 21.20
C GLY A 230 -10.50 5.85 21.84
N PRO A 231 -11.04 6.34 22.99
CA PRO A 231 -10.53 7.54 23.63
C PRO A 231 -9.10 7.38 24.16
N GLU A 232 -8.72 6.20 24.62
CA GLU A 232 -7.36 5.93 25.13
C GLU A 232 -6.31 6.10 24.03
N GLN A 233 -6.54 5.54 22.84
CA GLN A 233 -5.61 5.70 21.72
C GLN A 233 -5.59 7.14 21.21
N GLN A 234 -6.73 7.83 21.24
CA GLN A 234 -6.81 9.24 20.90
C GLN A 234 -6.00 10.11 21.87
N ALA A 235 -6.11 9.88 23.17
CA ALA A 235 -5.33 10.58 24.18
C ALA A 235 -3.82 10.31 24.04
N ALA A 236 -3.44 9.04 23.80
CA ALA A 236 -2.05 8.67 23.56
C ALA A 236 -1.47 9.35 22.29
N ALA A 237 -2.27 9.40 21.20
CA ALA A 237 -1.84 10.03 19.96
C ALA A 237 -1.48 11.52 20.11
N LYS A 238 -2.14 12.24 21.03
CA LYS A 238 -1.86 13.66 21.34
C LYS A 238 -0.51 13.88 22.01
N LYS A 239 0.09 12.84 22.60
CA LYS A 239 1.39 12.91 23.29
C LYS A 239 2.59 12.76 22.36
N VAL A 240 2.38 12.40 21.10
CA VAL A 240 3.45 12.20 20.12
C VAL A 240 3.37 13.21 18.99
N LYS A 241 4.52 13.47 18.35
CA LYS A 241 4.62 14.35 17.20
C LYS A 241 5.19 13.57 16.00
N PRO A 242 4.75 13.87 14.76
CA PRO A 242 5.36 13.34 13.54
C PRO A 242 6.63 14.09 13.19
N PHE A 243 7.60 13.38 12.62
CA PHE A 243 8.79 13.94 11.99
C PHE A 243 9.06 13.22 10.67
N PHE A 244 9.29 13.98 9.61
CA PHE A 244 9.58 13.48 8.27
C PHE A 244 11.10 13.43 8.04
N PRO A 245 11.75 12.24 8.04
CA PRO A 245 13.20 12.15 7.93
C PRO A 245 13.73 12.40 6.50
N ASN A 246 15.07 12.55 6.37
CA ASN A 246 15.79 12.72 5.10
C ASN A 246 15.45 14.01 4.31
N GLN A 247 15.03 15.09 4.97
CA GLN A 247 14.58 16.31 4.30
C GLN A 247 15.72 17.02 3.54
N ASP A 248 16.94 17.03 4.11
CA ASP A 248 18.15 17.58 3.48
C ASP A 248 18.74 16.67 2.38
N GLY A 249 18.19 15.47 2.24
CA GLY A 249 18.67 14.45 1.31
C GLY A 249 17.62 14.06 0.26
N ARG A 250 17.37 12.74 0.13
CA ARG A 250 16.45 12.17 -0.86
C ARG A 250 14.97 12.40 -0.57
N GLY A 251 14.63 12.78 0.65
CA GLY A 251 13.26 12.91 1.12
C GLY A 251 12.76 11.67 1.86
N THR A 252 11.57 11.81 2.40
CA THR A 252 10.89 10.77 3.20
C THR A 252 10.42 9.61 2.32
N HIS A 253 10.61 8.38 2.79
CA HIS A 253 10.15 7.15 2.12
C HIS A 253 8.64 7.15 1.89
N MET A 254 8.27 7.01 0.62
CA MET A 254 6.89 6.89 0.16
C MET A 254 6.55 5.45 -0.21
N ASN A 255 5.32 5.05 0.04
CA ASN A 255 4.78 3.78 -0.40
C ASN A 255 3.31 3.93 -0.83
N ILE A 256 2.70 2.89 -1.37
CA ILE A 256 1.36 2.94 -1.95
C ILE A 256 0.48 1.80 -1.45
N SER A 257 -0.83 2.04 -1.42
CA SER A 257 -1.82 1.01 -1.71
C SER A 257 -2.00 0.98 -3.22
N GLY A 258 -2.12 -0.21 -3.81
CA GLY A 258 -2.20 -0.30 -5.26
C GLY A 258 -2.94 -1.53 -5.74
N ALA A 259 -3.29 -1.50 -7.04
CA ALA A 259 -3.99 -2.55 -7.76
C ALA A 259 -3.11 -3.11 -8.87
N GLY A 260 -2.96 -4.43 -8.94
CA GLY A 260 -2.29 -5.16 -10.01
C GLY A 260 -3.29 -5.93 -10.85
N LEU A 261 -3.12 -5.91 -12.16
CA LEU A 261 -3.92 -6.69 -13.11
C LEU A 261 -3.40 -8.11 -13.14
N VAL A 262 -4.21 -9.06 -12.68
CA VAL A 262 -3.81 -10.47 -12.57
C VAL A 262 -3.63 -11.07 -13.95
N LYS A 263 -2.62 -11.92 -14.14
CA LYS A 263 -2.37 -12.64 -15.38
C LYS A 263 -3.55 -13.57 -15.68
N GLY A 264 -4.08 -13.48 -16.90
CA GLY A 264 -5.24 -14.27 -17.29
C GLY A 264 -6.59 -13.72 -16.79
N ALA A 265 -6.62 -12.49 -16.22
CA ALA A 265 -7.85 -11.84 -15.75
C ALA A 265 -9.02 -11.98 -16.75
N PRO A 266 -10.10 -12.71 -16.40
CA PRO A 266 -11.22 -12.97 -17.32
C PRO A 266 -11.99 -11.69 -17.68
N ASN A 267 -12.06 -10.71 -16.76
CA ASN A 267 -12.79 -9.47 -16.95
C ASN A 267 -11.84 -8.25 -17.05
N LYS A 268 -10.74 -8.39 -17.81
CA LYS A 268 -9.68 -7.38 -17.93
C LYS A 268 -10.20 -5.96 -18.21
N ALA A 269 -11.14 -5.80 -19.13
CA ALA A 269 -11.68 -4.49 -19.49
C ALA A 269 -12.41 -3.83 -18.31
N ASN A 270 -13.21 -4.60 -17.56
CA ASN A 270 -13.91 -4.13 -16.37
C ASN A 270 -12.94 -3.82 -15.23
N ALA A 271 -11.86 -4.61 -15.11
CA ALA A 271 -10.78 -4.34 -14.14
C ALA A 271 -10.09 -2.99 -14.39
N ILE A 272 -9.80 -2.67 -15.65
CA ILE A 272 -9.22 -1.36 -16.01
C ILE A 272 -10.19 -0.23 -15.67
N LYS A 273 -11.49 -0.36 -16.01
CA LYS A 273 -12.52 0.63 -15.66
C LYS A 273 -12.62 0.85 -14.15
N LEU A 274 -12.54 -0.21 -13.35
CA LEU A 274 -12.55 -0.09 -11.89
C LEU A 274 -11.31 0.67 -11.40
N VAL A 275 -10.13 0.40 -11.93
CA VAL A 275 -8.90 1.13 -11.56
C VAL A 275 -9.02 2.61 -11.94
N GLU A 276 -9.53 2.93 -13.13
CA GLU A 276 -9.77 4.32 -13.56
C GLU A 276 -10.78 5.02 -12.63
N PHE A 277 -11.85 4.33 -12.23
CA PHE A 277 -12.79 4.87 -11.23
C PHE A 277 -12.11 5.14 -9.88
N LEU A 278 -11.28 4.21 -9.37
CA LEU A 278 -10.54 4.42 -8.12
C LEU A 278 -9.58 5.61 -8.16
N LEU A 279 -9.21 6.07 -9.36
CA LEU A 279 -8.40 7.26 -9.60
C LEU A 279 -9.24 8.53 -9.90
N SER A 280 -10.57 8.45 -9.91
CA SER A 280 -11.43 9.61 -10.04
C SER A 280 -11.42 10.49 -8.79
N ASN A 281 -11.77 11.77 -8.94
CA ASN A 281 -11.84 12.71 -7.81
C ASN A 281 -12.75 12.18 -6.70
N GLU A 282 -13.96 11.69 -7.05
CA GLU A 282 -14.90 11.13 -6.08
C GLU A 282 -14.31 9.96 -5.28
N ALA A 283 -13.65 9.04 -5.96
CA ALA A 283 -13.05 7.89 -5.28
C ALA A 283 -11.85 8.31 -4.43
N GLN A 284 -11.06 9.25 -4.89
CA GLN A 284 -9.89 9.73 -4.15
C GLN A 284 -10.31 10.54 -2.91
N GLU A 285 -11.34 11.38 -2.99
CA GLU A 285 -11.94 12.06 -1.83
C GLU A 285 -12.47 11.04 -0.80
N HIS A 286 -13.15 10.00 -1.27
CA HIS A 286 -13.63 8.93 -0.40
C HIS A 286 -12.48 8.20 0.29
N ILE A 287 -11.41 7.84 -0.45
CA ILE A 287 -10.24 7.15 0.10
C ILE A 287 -9.59 8.00 1.19
N VAL A 288 -9.22 9.25 0.91
CA VAL A 288 -8.48 10.08 1.88
C VAL A 288 -9.29 10.35 3.15
N ASN A 289 -10.61 10.53 3.03
CA ASN A 289 -11.48 10.80 4.17
C ASN A 289 -11.74 9.57 5.06
N ASN A 290 -11.61 8.38 4.52
CA ASN A 290 -11.90 7.15 5.27
C ASN A 290 -10.65 6.38 5.71
N THR A 291 -9.55 6.47 4.95
CA THR A 291 -8.33 5.69 5.23
C THR A 291 -7.20 6.54 5.81
N PHE A 292 -7.29 7.88 5.74
CA PHE A 292 -6.23 8.82 6.14
C PHE A 292 -4.93 8.66 5.33
N GLU A 293 -4.98 8.02 4.18
CA GLU A 293 -3.86 7.97 3.22
C GLU A 293 -3.79 9.29 2.43
N TYR A 294 -2.65 9.58 1.80
CA TYR A 294 -2.56 10.69 0.86
C TYR A 294 -3.22 10.31 -0.47
N PRO A 295 -3.85 11.26 -1.16
CA PRO A 295 -4.40 10.99 -2.49
C PRO A 295 -3.30 10.60 -3.48
N MET A 296 -3.65 9.75 -4.45
CA MET A 296 -2.73 9.41 -5.53
C MET A 296 -2.66 10.53 -6.57
N ILE A 297 -3.80 11.14 -6.88
CA ILE A 297 -3.93 12.19 -7.91
C ILE A 297 -3.68 13.58 -7.33
N ALA A 298 -3.39 14.52 -8.21
CA ALA A 298 -3.33 15.94 -7.87
C ALA A 298 -4.73 16.53 -7.64
N GLY A 299 -4.80 17.67 -6.96
CA GLY A 299 -6.05 18.44 -6.77
C GLY A 299 -6.96 17.95 -5.63
N ILE A 300 -6.66 16.81 -5.01
CA ILE A 300 -7.41 16.32 -3.85
C ILE A 300 -6.61 16.60 -2.57
N SER A 301 -7.24 17.23 -1.60
CA SER A 301 -6.63 17.50 -0.29
C SER A 301 -6.68 16.25 0.59
N PRO A 302 -5.61 15.92 1.32
CA PRO A 302 -5.64 14.89 2.36
C PRO A 302 -6.63 15.26 3.46
N HIS A 303 -7.02 14.26 4.25
CA HIS A 303 -7.88 14.49 5.43
C HIS A 303 -7.24 15.52 6.38
N PRO A 304 -8.02 16.44 7.02
CA PRO A 304 -7.49 17.51 7.89
C PRO A 304 -6.52 17.02 8.97
N LEU A 305 -6.77 15.86 9.58
CA LEU A 305 -5.83 15.25 10.55
C LEU A 305 -4.47 14.87 9.94
N VAL A 306 -4.41 14.60 8.64
CA VAL A 306 -3.16 14.35 7.90
C VAL A 306 -2.50 15.67 7.54
N VAL A 307 -3.28 16.68 7.12
CA VAL A 307 -2.80 18.05 6.86
C VAL A 307 -2.11 18.61 8.10
N ASN A 308 -2.69 18.44 9.28
CA ASN A 308 -2.15 18.93 10.56
C ASN A 308 -0.85 18.23 10.99
N MET A 309 -0.48 17.11 10.39
CA MET A 309 0.84 16.48 10.61
C MET A 309 1.97 17.13 9.80
N GLY A 310 1.64 17.99 8.83
CA GLY A 310 2.55 18.63 7.90
C GLY A 310 2.48 18.02 6.50
N LEU A 311 2.30 18.87 5.50
CA LEU A 311 2.29 18.46 4.08
C LEU A 311 3.53 18.96 3.33
N ASP A 312 4.22 19.96 3.85
CA ASP A 312 5.41 20.53 3.26
C ASP A 312 6.64 19.69 3.64
N PHE A 313 6.72 18.51 3.03
CA PHE A 313 7.87 17.62 3.19
C PHE A 313 8.33 17.07 1.84
N LYS A 314 9.64 16.93 1.69
CA LYS A 314 10.25 16.34 0.51
C LYS A 314 9.98 14.83 0.50
N GLN A 315 9.29 14.37 -0.55
CA GLN A 315 9.05 12.96 -0.80
C GLN A 315 10.22 12.32 -1.57
N ASP A 316 10.62 11.12 -1.20
CA ASP A 316 11.58 10.35 -2.00
C ASP A 316 10.91 9.83 -3.27
N LEU A 317 10.93 10.64 -4.32
CA LEU A 317 10.45 10.28 -5.65
C LEU A 317 11.57 9.74 -6.56
N LYS A 318 12.83 9.75 -6.10
CA LYS A 318 13.98 9.19 -6.85
C LYS A 318 14.04 7.67 -6.71
N THR A 319 13.66 7.15 -5.56
CA THR A 319 13.59 5.71 -5.33
C THR A 319 12.25 5.18 -5.86
N LYS A 320 12.22 4.74 -7.13
CA LYS A 320 11.02 4.15 -7.73
C LYS A 320 10.52 2.98 -6.86
N VAL A 321 9.24 3.00 -6.49
CA VAL A 321 8.66 2.01 -5.55
C VAL A 321 8.69 0.57 -6.07
N VAL A 322 8.84 0.36 -7.38
CA VAL A 322 9.07 -0.97 -7.99
C VAL A 322 10.33 -1.66 -7.44
N ASN A 323 11.31 -0.90 -6.96
CA ASN A 323 12.52 -1.46 -6.36
C ASN A 323 12.25 -2.17 -5.03
N TYR A 324 11.14 -1.87 -4.35
CA TYR A 324 10.83 -2.49 -3.07
C TYR A 324 10.58 -4.00 -3.24
N GLY A 325 9.81 -4.39 -4.26
CA GLY A 325 9.61 -5.79 -4.61
C GLY A 325 10.89 -6.50 -5.06
N LYS A 326 11.68 -5.83 -5.92
CA LYS A 326 12.95 -6.37 -6.44
C LYS A 326 14.00 -6.62 -5.34
N LYS A 327 13.95 -5.84 -4.24
CA LYS A 327 14.90 -5.91 -3.12
C LYS A 327 14.30 -6.52 -1.85
N GLN A 328 13.08 -7.08 -1.92
CA GLN A 328 12.38 -7.60 -0.75
C GLN A 328 13.11 -8.77 -0.09
N ALA A 329 13.63 -9.71 -0.88
CA ALA A 329 14.41 -10.85 -0.37
C ALA A 329 15.69 -10.39 0.32
N ASP A 330 16.44 -9.48 -0.32
CA ASP A 330 17.64 -8.87 0.26
C ASP A 330 17.31 -8.14 1.58
N ALA A 331 16.19 -7.42 1.61
CA ALA A 331 15.75 -6.70 2.81
C ALA A 331 15.45 -7.65 3.97
N LEU A 332 14.75 -8.75 3.71
CA LEU A 332 14.46 -9.76 4.73
C LEU A 332 15.74 -10.41 5.25
N GLU A 333 16.68 -10.76 4.36
CA GLU A 333 17.99 -11.33 4.73
C GLU A 333 18.79 -10.37 5.61
N VAL A 334 18.88 -9.08 5.23
CA VAL A 334 19.56 -8.03 6.01
C VAL A 334 18.94 -7.90 7.40
N MET A 335 17.63 -7.83 7.50
CA MET A 335 16.92 -7.70 8.77
C MET A 335 17.12 -8.93 9.66
N THR A 336 16.99 -10.13 9.10
CA THR A 336 17.19 -11.39 9.83
C THR A 336 18.65 -11.52 10.30
N GLY A 337 19.61 -11.22 9.45
CA GLY A 337 21.06 -11.24 9.78
C GLY A 337 21.47 -10.23 10.85
N ALA A 338 20.71 -9.15 11.00
CA ALA A 338 20.86 -8.17 12.09
C ALA A 338 20.21 -8.60 13.42
N GLY A 339 19.48 -9.73 13.46
CA GLY A 339 18.70 -10.15 14.62
C GLY A 339 17.39 -9.38 14.83
N TRP A 340 16.89 -8.71 13.80
CA TRP A 340 15.61 -8.01 13.88
C TRP A 340 14.46 -9.02 13.88
N LYS A 341 13.87 -9.24 15.03
CA LYS A 341 12.79 -10.21 15.27
C LYS A 341 11.43 -9.69 14.84
#